data_733dd7da8f6d8ee2d648234c848c288f
#
_entry.id   733dd7da8f6d8ee2d648234c848c288f
#
_cell.length_a   1.000
_cell.length_b   1.000
_cell.length_c   1.000
_cell.angle_alpha   90.00
_cell.angle_beta   90.00
_cell.angle_gamma   90.00
#
_symmetry.space_group_name_H-M   'P 1'
#
loop_
_entity.id
_entity.type
_entity.pdbx_description
1 polymer ?
#
loop_
_entity_poly.entity_id
_entity_poly.type
_entity_poly.pdbx_seq_one_letter_code
_entity_poly.pdbx_strand_id
1 'polypeptide(L)' 'MDTDKIAQAFLSSGIGNTVTCDEAFSVAARYGITKKEIREYCEAHGIRISDSRQSCFR' A
#
# COMPACT_ATOMS: atom_id res chain seq x y z
N MET A 1 -12.53 -2.15 -7.05
CA MET A 1 -11.13 -1.87 -6.71
C MET A 1 -10.24 -2.20 -7.89
N ASP A 2 -9.33 -1.31 -8.20
CA ASP A 2 -8.47 -1.48 -9.36
C ASP A 2 -7.11 -2.02 -8.93
N THR A 3 -6.99 -3.34 -8.93
CA THR A 3 -5.76 -3.98 -8.48
C THR A 3 -4.60 -3.72 -9.42
N ASP A 4 -4.87 -3.56 -10.71
CA ASP A 4 -3.79 -3.25 -11.66
C ASP A 4 -3.16 -1.91 -11.35
N LYS A 5 -3.98 -0.93 -11.01
CA LYS A 5 -3.50 0.38 -10.66
C LYS A 5 -2.64 0.33 -9.41
N ILE A 6 -3.09 -0.43 -8.42
CA ILE A 6 -2.35 -0.57 -7.17
C ILE A 6 -1.03 -1.28 -7.43
N ALA A 7 -1.05 -2.34 -8.23
CA ALA A 7 0.15 -3.07 -8.56
C ALA A 7 1.17 -2.17 -9.26
N GLN A 8 0.71 -1.37 -10.20
CA GLN A 8 1.57 -0.43 -10.90
C GLN A 8 2.18 0.58 -9.94
N ALA A 9 1.37 1.09 -9.03
CA ALA A 9 1.83 2.05 -8.05
C ALA A 9 2.92 1.46 -7.17
N PHE A 10 2.73 0.23 -6.75
CA PHE A 10 3.70 -0.45 -5.91
C PHE A 10 5.01 -0.68 -6.67
N LEU A 11 4.92 -1.09 -7.92
CA LEU A 11 6.10 -1.29 -8.74
C LEU A 11 6.87 0.00 -8.95
N SER A 12 6.15 1.06 -9.25
CA SER A 12 6.78 2.37 -9.47
C SER A 12 7.44 2.91 -8.21
N SER A 13 6.90 2.56 -7.05
CA SER A 13 7.46 3.01 -5.79
C SER A 13 8.56 2.10 -5.26
N GLY A 14 8.83 1.00 -5.95
CA GLY A 14 9.87 0.06 -5.52
C GLY A 14 9.47 -0.76 -4.32
N ILE A 15 8.17 -0.94 -4.11
CA ILE A 15 7.67 -1.72 -2.99
C ILE A 15 7.69 -3.20 -3.35
N GLY A 16 8.33 -3.99 -2.51
CA GLY A 16 8.36 -5.44 -2.71
C GLY A 16 7.34 -6.15 -1.84
N ASN A 17 7.83 -7.02 -0.95
CA ASN A 17 6.95 -7.78 -0.07
C ASN A 17 6.60 -7.03 1.20
N THR A 18 7.22 -5.89 1.42
CA THR A 18 6.99 -5.10 2.61
C THR A 18 6.80 -3.64 2.22
N VAL A 19 5.83 -3.01 2.82
CA VAL A 19 5.56 -1.59 2.58
C VAL A 19 5.49 -0.90 3.94
N THR A 20 6.06 0.31 4.01
CA THR A 20 5.97 1.10 5.23
C THR A 20 4.73 1.97 5.20
N CYS A 21 4.36 2.47 6.36
CA CYS A 21 3.23 3.36 6.47
C CYS A 21 3.40 4.59 5.58
N ASP A 22 4.61 5.18 5.62
CA ASP A 22 4.89 6.36 4.81
C ASP A 22 4.78 6.07 3.32
N GLU A 23 5.28 4.92 2.90
CA GLU A 23 5.20 4.54 1.51
C GLU A 23 3.75 4.34 1.09
N ALA A 24 2.96 3.72 1.95
CA ALA A 24 1.56 3.50 1.65
C ALA A 24 0.81 4.83 1.50
N PHE A 25 1.07 5.76 2.39
CA PHE A 25 0.45 7.08 2.30
C PHE A 25 0.87 7.81 1.03
N SER A 26 2.15 7.73 0.68
CA SER A 26 2.64 8.38 -0.54
C SER A 26 1.96 7.80 -1.77
N VAL A 27 1.86 6.49 -1.84
CA VAL A 27 1.20 5.83 -2.96
C VAL A 27 -0.27 6.22 -3.01
N ALA A 28 -0.93 6.23 -1.88
CA ALA A 28 -2.34 6.59 -1.82
C ALA A 28 -2.56 8.00 -2.36
N ALA A 29 -1.75 8.93 -1.93
CA ALA A 29 -1.91 10.33 -2.36
C ALA A 29 -1.54 10.51 -3.83
N ARG A 30 -0.47 9.86 -4.26
CA ARG A 30 0.04 10.05 -5.61
C ARG A 30 -0.87 9.44 -6.66
N TYR A 31 -1.45 8.30 -6.37
CA TYR A 31 -2.23 7.55 -7.36
C TYR A 31 -3.73 7.61 -7.10
N GLY A 32 -4.14 8.33 -6.08
CA GLY A 32 -5.56 8.44 -5.79
C GLY A 32 -6.17 7.14 -5.29
N ILE A 33 -5.40 6.37 -4.54
CA ILE A 33 -5.84 5.09 -4.00
C ILE A 33 -6.15 5.28 -2.51
N THR A 34 -7.22 4.66 -2.04
CA THR A 34 -7.55 4.78 -0.62
C THR A 34 -6.68 3.83 0.20
N LYS A 35 -6.54 4.15 1.48
CA LYS A 35 -5.78 3.28 2.38
C LYS A 35 -6.43 1.91 2.50
N LYS A 36 -7.75 1.88 2.47
CA LYS A 36 -8.47 0.62 2.53
C LYS A 36 -8.09 -0.28 1.37
N GLU A 37 -8.03 0.30 0.17
CA GLU A 37 -7.65 -0.47 -1.01
C GLU A 37 -6.25 -1.01 -0.91
N ILE A 38 -5.33 -0.19 -0.42
CA ILE A 38 -3.95 -0.63 -0.25
C ILE A 38 -3.87 -1.79 0.74
N ARG A 39 -4.59 -1.67 1.84
CA ARG A 39 -4.60 -2.71 2.85
C ARG A 39 -5.15 -4.02 2.28
N GLU A 40 -6.25 -3.95 1.57
CA GLU A 40 -6.84 -5.14 0.99
C GLU A 40 -5.92 -5.79 -0.03
N TYR A 41 -5.25 -4.97 -0.82
CA TYR A 41 -4.29 -5.48 -1.78
C TYR A 41 -3.14 -6.19 -1.06
N CYS A 42 -2.62 -5.58 -0.01
CA CYS A 42 -1.53 -6.19 0.73
C CYS A 42 -1.94 -7.53 1.34
N GLU A 43 -3.14 -7.60 1.87
CA GLU A 43 -3.63 -8.85 2.45
C GLU A 43 -3.79 -9.93 1.38
N ALA A 44 -4.30 -9.54 0.23
CA ALA A 44 -4.53 -10.50 -0.84
C ALA A 44 -3.24 -11.06 -1.41
N HIS A 45 -2.17 -10.27 -1.39
CA HIS A 45 -0.90 -10.66 -1.99
C HIS A 45 0.17 -11.00 -0.97
N GLY A 46 -0.19 -11.04 0.30
CA GLY A 46 0.76 -11.40 1.34
C GLY A 46 1.83 -10.37 1.57
N ILE A 47 1.56 -9.12 1.26
CA ILE A 47 2.52 -8.05 1.48
C ILE A 47 2.41 -7.59 2.93
N ARG A 48 3.54 -7.48 3.59
CA ARG A 48 3.61 -7.07 4.97
C ARG A 48 3.62 -5.56 5.08
N ILE A 49 2.85 -5.03 6.01
CA ILE A 49 2.91 -3.61 6.29
C ILE A 49 3.82 -3.41 7.48
N SER A 50 4.98 -2.82 7.21
CA SER A 50 5.98 -2.56 8.23
C SER A 50 5.63 -1.22 8.87
N ASP A 51 5.02 -1.29 10.02
CA ASP A 51 4.48 -0.11 10.66
C ASP A 51 5.08 0.03 12.05
N SER A 52 5.93 1.01 12.22
CA SER A 52 6.53 1.24 13.51
C SER A 52 5.57 1.99 14.44
N ARG A 53 4.46 2.46 13.91
CA ARG A 53 3.44 3.13 14.70
C ARG A 53 2.16 2.38 14.60
N GLN A 54 1.43 2.38 15.67
CA GLN A 54 0.12 1.78 15.65
C GLN A 54 -0.82 2.60 14.81
N SER A 55 -1.80 1.95 14.26
CA SER A 55 -2.95 2.63 13.68
C SER A 55 -2.68 3.33 12.37
N CYS A 56 -1.68 2.91 11.66
CA CYS A 56 -1.40 3.49 10.36
C CYS A 56 -2.59 3.34 9.41
N PHE A 57 -3.29 2.24 9.51
CA PHE A 57 -4.41 1.92 8.61
C PHE A 57 -5.74 1.84 9.32
N ARG A 58 -5.87 2.52 10.38
CA ARG A 58 -7.14 2.55 11.09
C ARG A 58 -8.14 3.46 10.47
#